data_326a1b1b914ad4d7d7fe3f4c8ecc5479
#
_entry.id   326a1b1b914ad4d7d7fe3f4c8ecc5479
#
_cell.length_a   1.000
_cell.length_b   1.000
_cell.length_c   1.000
_cell.angle_alpha   90.00
_cell.angle_beta   90.00
_cell.angle_gamma   90.00
#
_symmetry.space_group_name_H-M   'P 1'
#
loop_
_entity.id
_entity.type
_entity.pdbx_description
1 polymer ?
#
loop_
_entity_poly.entity_id
_entity_poly.type
_entity_poly.pdbx_seq_one_letter_code
_entity_poly.pdbx_strand_id
1 'polypeptide(L)'
;GKAQIGAPNLDGVDIDNQQQVEAAFAHATERYVYSDDAISHLDDCYSVAMIAYTLVAVALIFAVASLAAMRSRVGAARALTRAGTGIVALFAVAEIWAAIDFDGLFTVFHELLFSQGNWTFASDSLLICALPTEFWVGMGAVWLTTSTIASILSILVGKSLTKPRGARQASTNR
;
A
#
# COMPACT_ATOMS: atom_id res chain seq x y z
N GLY A 1 -9.88 4.54 -42.03
CA GLY A 1 -9.35 4.28 -40.69
C GLY A 1 -8.91 2.84 -40.59
N LYS A 2 -7.72 2.57 -40.07
CA LYS A 2 -7.32 1.19 -39.74
C LYS A 2 -8.26 0.73 -38.62
N ALA A 3 -9.04 -0.32 -38.86
CA ALA A 3 -9.81 -0.97 -37.79
C ALA A 3 -8.82 -1.32 -36.67
N GLN A 4 -9.08 -0.84 -35.46
CA GLN A 4 -8.26 -1.21 -34.28
C GLN A 4 -8.56 -2.68 -34.03
N ILE A 5 -7.56 -3.54 -34.24
CA ILE A 5 -7.69 -4.98 -34.04
C ILE A 5 -8.03 -5.21 -32.56
N GLY A 6 -9.15 -5.93 -32.33
CA GLY A 6 -9.60 -6.25 -30.97
C GLY A 6 -10.39 -5.15 -30.24
N ALA A 7 -10.72 -4.04 -30.93
CA ALA A 7 -11.65 -3.05 -30.38
C ALA A 7 -13.10 -3.57 -30.44
N PRO A 8 -13.93 -3.27 -29.43
CA PRO A 8 -15.36 -3.59 -29.51
C PRO A 8 -16.03 -2.76 -30.61
N ASN A 9 -17.00 -3.34 -31.31
CA ASN A 9 -17.81 -2.60 -32.25
C ASN A 9 -19.08 -2.10 -31.54
N LEU A 10 -19.15 -0.79 -31.31
CA LEU A 10 -20.26 -0.14 -30.64
C LEU A 10 -21.30 0.47 -31.60
N ASP A 11 -21.15 0.28 -32.90
CA ASP A 11 -22.09 0.83 -33.91
C ASP A 11 -23.48 0.21 -33.74
N GLY A 12 -24.44 1.06 -33.36
CA GLY A 12 -25.84 0.64 -33.17
C GLY A 12 -26.10 -0.14 -31.88
N VAL A 13 -25.12 -0.19 -30.96
CA VAL A 13 -25.30 -0.83 -29.63
C VAL A 13 -26.05 0.12 -28.73
N ASP A 14 -27.16 -0.36 -28.15
CA ASP A 14 -27.84 0.31 -27.05
C ASP A 14 -27.06 0.08 -25.75
N ILE A 15 -26.45 1.14 -25.22
CA ILE A 15 -25.63 1.08 -24.01
C ILE A 15 -26.40 0.77 -22.73
N ASP A 16 -27.73 0.97 -22.75
CA ASP A 16 -28.60 0.60 -21.64
C ASP A 16 -29.03 -0.88 -21.71
N ASN A 17 -28.75 -1.55 -22.83
CA ASN A 17 -29.00 -2.96 -23.02
C ASN A 17 -27.75 -3.80 -22.75
N GLN A 18 -27.67 -4.38 -21.55
CA GLN A 18 -26.52 -5.17 -21.10
C GLN A 18 -26.15 -6.30 -22.08
N GLN A 19 -27.10 -7.01 -22.66
CA GLN A 19 -26.81 -8.11 -23.60
C GLN A 19 -26.14 -7.62 -24.90
N GLN A 20 -26.54 -6.45 -25.41
CA GLN A 20 -25.90 -5.85 -26.59
C GLN A 20 -24.49 -5.38 -26.27
N VAL A 21 -24.28 -4.80 -25.09
CA VAL A 21 -22.96 -4.39 -24.61
C VAL A 21 -22.05 -5.60 -24.45
N GLU A 22 -22.50 -6.66 -23.77
CA GLU A 22 -21.73 -7.90 -23.59
C GLU A 22 -21.35 -8.53 -24.95
N ALA A 23 -22.29 -8.58 -25.91
CA ALA A 23 -22.04 -9.10 -27.24
C ALA A 23 -20.99 -8.25 -28.00
N ALA A 24 -21.03 -6.92 -27.87
CA ALA A 24 -20.05 -6.02 -28.50
C ALA A 24 -18.63 -6.21 -27.95
N PHE A 25 -18.50 -6.58 -26.69
CA PHE A 25 -17.21 -6.81 -26.03
C PHE A 25 -16.76 -8.29 -26.05
N ALA A 26 -17.59 -9.23 -26.51
CA ALA A 26 -17.31 -10.67 -26.46
C ALA A 26 -15.99 -11.10 -27.13
N HIS A 27 -15.49 -10.31 -28.10
CA HIS A 27 -14.24 -10.55 -28.81
C HIS A 27 -13.22 -9.42 -28.63
N ALA A 28 -13.44 -8.54 -27.66
CA ALA A 28 -12.49 -7.48 -27.34
C ALA A 28 -11.23 -8.07 -26.70
N THR A 29 -10.08 -7.49 -27.03
CA THR A 29 -8.81 -7.88 -26.42
C THR A 29 -8.66 -7.27 -25.02
N GLU A 30 -7.70 -7.78 -24.25
CA GLU A 30 -7.36 -7.28 -22.89
C GLU A 30 -7.00 -5.78 -22.85
N ARG A 31 -6.80 -5.14 -23.99
CA ARG A 31 -6.68 -3.67 -24.11
C ARG A 31 -7.98 -2.93 -23.78
N TYR A 32 -9.11 -3.57 -23.97
CA TYR A 32 -10.44 -2.96 -23.83
C TYR A 32 -11.29 -3.58 -22.72
N VAL A 33 -10.91 -4.78 -22.26
CA VAL A 33 -11.58 -5.50 -21.19
C VAL A 33 -10.55 -6.05 -20.21
N TYR A 34 -10.94 -6.24 -18.97
CA TYR A 34 -10.13 -7.01 -18.04
C TYR A 34 -10.17 -8.49 -18.43
N SER A 35 -9.00 -9.10 -18.56
CA SER A 35 -8.88 -10.55 -18.73
C SER A 35 -9.28 -11.28 -17.44
N ASP A 36 -9.58 -12.56 -17.52
CA ASP A 36 -9.89 -13.38 -16.35
C ASP A 36 -8.72 -13.39 -15.35
N ASP A 37 -7.48 -13.40 -15.84
CA ASP A 37 -6.29 -13.28 -15.01
C ASP A 37 -6.21 -11.93 -14.30
N ALA A 38 -6.58 -10.83 -14.98
CA ALA A 38 -6.61 -9.50 -14.38
C ALA A 38 -7.68 -9.40 -13.27
N ILE A 39 -8.87 -9.97 -13.50
CA ILE A 39 -9.95 -10.01 -12.50
C ILE A 39 -9.50 -10.87 -11.31
N SER A 40 -8.95 -12.06 -11.55
CA SER A 40 -8.43 -12.93 -10.50
C SER A 40 -7.33 -12.24 -9.68
N HIS A 41 -6.40 -11.54 -10.33
CA HIS A 41 -5.34 -10.80 -9.64
C HIS A 41 -5.91 -9.64 -8.78
N LEU A 42 -6.92 -8.92 -9.25
CA LEU A 42 -7.58 -7.88 -8.47
C LEU A 42 -8.29 -8.45 -7.22
N ASP A 43 -8.90 -9.63 -7.32
CA ASP A 43 -9.51 -10.33 -6.19
C ASP A 43 -8.44 -10.78 -5.17
N ASP A 44 -7.28 -11.24 -5.64
CA ASP A 44 -6.14 -11.56 -4.79
C ASP A 44 -5.61 -10.30 -4.10
N CYS A 45 -5.46 -9.19 -4.82
CA CYS A 45 -5.08 -7.89 -4.26
C CYS A 45 -6.05 -7.43 -3.17
N TYR A 46 -7.35 -7.56 -3.40
CA TYR A 46 -8.38 -7.25 -2.40
C TYR A 46 -8.22 -8.12 -1.15
N SER A 47 -8.00 -9.42 -1.33
CA SER A 47 -7.82 -10.37 -0.23
C SER A 47 -6.58 -10.05 0.59
N VAL A 48 -5.43 -9.76 -0.06
CA VAL A 48 -4.19 -9.34 0.60
C VAL A 48 -4.40 -8.03 1.37
N ALA A 49 -5.10 -7.06 0.77
CA ALA A 49 -5.40 -5.78 1.43
C ALA A 49 -6.27 -5.99 2.69
N MET A 50 -7.31 -6.83 2.62
CA MET A 50 -8.17 -7.13 3.77
C MET A 50 -7.41 -7.83 4.90
N ILE A 51 -6.50 -8.76 4.57
CA ILE A 51 -5.62 -9.39 5.55
C ILE A 51 -4.69 -8.35 6.18
N ALA A 52 -4.07 -7.49 5.38
CA ALA A 52 -3.19 -6.43 5.87
C ALA A 52 -3.91 -5.46 6.80
N TYR A 53 -5.10 -4.97 6.45
CA TYR A 53 -5.93 -4.12 7.31
C TYR A 53 -6.28 -4.81 8.64
N THR A 54 -6.64 -6.09 8.59
CA THR A 54 -6.96 -6.87 9.78
C THR A 54 -5.74 -7.00 10.69
N LEU A 55 -4.56 -7.33 10.14
CA LEU A 55 -3.31 -7.42 10.90
C LEU A 55 -2.91 -6.08 11.53
N VAL A 56 -3.04 -4.98 10.80
CA VAL A 56 -2.77 -3.63 11.32
C VAL A 56 -3.73 -3.29 12.47
N ALA A 57 -5.03 -3.57 12.33
CA ALA A 57 -6.01 -3.31 13.38
C ALA A 57 -5.70 -4.13 14.65
N VAL A 58 -5.41 -5.42 14.51
CA VAL A 58 -5.02 -6.30 15.63
C VAL A 58 -3.73 -5.82 16.28
N ALA A 59 -2.71 -5.47 15.50
CA ALA A 59 -1.44 -4.95 16.00
C ALA A 59 -1.61 -3.63 16.76
N LEU A 60 -2.48 -2.74 16.29
CA LEU A 60 -2.81 -1.47 16.95
C LEU A 60 -3.52 -1.71 18.29
N ILE A 61 -4.52 -2.58 18.34
CA ILE A 61 -5.23 -2.94 19.57
C ILE A 61 -4.22 -3.52 20.58
N PHE A 62 -3.36 -4.43 20.13
CA PHE A 62 -2.35 -5.05 20.99
C PHE A 62 -1.32 -4.03 21.49
N ALA A 63 -0.87 -3.11 20.64
CA ALA A 63 0.05 -2.04 21.01
C ALA A 63 -0.56 -1.10 22.06
N VAL A 64 -1.81 -0.65 21.85
CA VAL A 64 -2.53 0.22 22.78
C VAL A 64 -2.74 -0.50 24.12
N ALA A 65 -3.22 -1.75 24.13
CA ALA A 65 -3.41 -2.54 25.32
C ALA A 65 -2.09 -2.75 26.09
N SER A 66 -1.00 -3.06 25.37
CA SER A 66 0.32 -3.23 25.94
C SER A 66 0.84 -1.95 26.60
N LEU A 67 0.71 -0.82 25.92
CA LEU A 67 1.10 0.49 26.46
C LEU A 67 0.27 0.89 27.68
N ALA A 68 -1.06 0.62 27.65
CA ALA A 68 -1.95 0.89 28.76
C ALA A 68 -1.62 0.02 30.01
N ALA A 69 -1.23 -1.23 29.80
CA ALA A 69 -0.82 -2.15 30.85
C ALA A 69 0.57 -1.82 31.47
N MET A 70 1.40 -1.05 30.78
CA MET A 70 2.72 -0.68 31.24
C MET A 70 2.65 0.30 32.43
N ARG A 71 3.00 -0.16 33.64
CA ARG A 71 3.09 0.69 34.85
C ARG A 71 4.30 1.61 34.84
N SER A 72 5.32 1.31 34.04
CA SER A 72 6.57 2.07 33.97
C SER A 72 6.58 3.01 32.76
N ARG A 73 6.64 4.32 33.01
CA ARG A 73 6.84 5.33 31.96
C ARG A 73 8.11 5.11 31.14
N VAL A 74 9.17 4.67 31.83
CA VAL A 74 10.46 4.36 31.17
C VAL A 74 10.31 3.14 30.27
N GLY A 75 9.52 2.14 30.66
CA GLY A 75 9.19 0.97 29.82
C GLY A 75 8.45 1.37 28.56
N ALA A 76 7.37 2.15 28.69
CA ALA A 76 6.59 2.66 27.55
C ALA A 76 7.45 3.54 26.62
N ALA A 77 8.27 4.42 27.19
CA ALA A 77 9.19 5.25 26.42
C ALA A 77 10.18 4.44 25.57
N ARG A 78 10.77 3.40 26.16
CA ARG A 78 11.69 2.51 25.44
C ARG A 78 10.97 1.71 24.34
N ALA A 79 9.76 1.23 24.63
CA ALA A 79 8.97 0.49 23.64
C ALA A 79 8.66 1.36 22.41
N LEU A 80 8.13 2.57 22.62
CA LEU A 80 7.83 3.52 21.55
C LEU A 80 9.07 3.91 20.73
N THR A 81 10.17 4.21 21.44
CA THR A 81 11.41 4.59 20.74
C THR A 81 11.97 3.44 19.92
N ARG A 82 12.00 2.21 20.48
CA ARG A 82 12.52 1.04 19.74
C ARG A 82 11.64 0.67 18.55
N ALA A 83 10.31 0.66 18.74
CA ALA A 83 9.36 0.38 17.65
C ALA A 83 9.50 1.42 16.53
N GLY A 84 9.47 2.71 16.86
CA GLY A 84 9.64 3.78 15.86
C GLY A 84 10.99 3.70 15.14
N THR A 85 12.08 3.45 15.87
CA THR A 85 13.41 3.31 15.23
C THR A 85 13.49 2.10 14.31
N GLY A 86 12.90 0.96 14.71
CA GLY A 86 12.86 -0.25 13.88
C GLY A 86 12.08 -0.03 12.58
N ILE A 87 10.93 0.65 12.65
CA ILE A 87 10.11 0.96 11.47
C ILE A 87 10.84 1.93 10.53
N VAL A 88 11.46 3.00 11.07
CA VAL A 88 12.25 3.95 10.27
C VAL A 88 13.39 3.23 9.56
N ALA A 89 14.12 2.34 10.25
CA ALA A 89 15.21 1.59 9.64
C ALA A 89 14.71 0.63 8.54
N LEU A 90 13.59 -0.05 8.76
CA LEU A 90 12.98 -0.94 7.77
C LEU A 90 12.57 -0.15 6.51
N PHE A 91 11.89 0.98 6.70
CA PHE A 91 11.45 1.79 5.57
C PHE A 91 12.59 2.47 4.83
N ALA A 92 13.64 2.91 5.52
CA ALA A 92 14.83 3.44 4.88
C ALA A 92 15.48 2.40 3.93
N VAL A 93 15.50 1.13 4.32
CA VAL A 93 15.97 0.05 3.44
C VAL A 93 15.06 -0.11 2.22
N ALA A 94 13.73 -0.11 2.42
CA ALA A 94 12.76 -0.23 1.32
C ALA A 94 12.82 0.99 0.37
N GLU A 95 12.96 2.21 0.92
CA GLU A 95 13.09 3.45 0.13
C GLU A 95 14.38 3.46 -0.71
N ILE A 96 15.50 3.04 -0.13
CA ILE A 96 16.78 2.93 -0.85
C ILE A 96 16.67 1.90 -1.97
N TRP A 97 16.07 0.75 -1.69
CA TRP A 97 15.86 -0.28 -2.71
C TRP A 97 14.95 0.22 -3.83
N ALA A 98 13.79 0.81 -3.50
CA ALA A 98 12.88 1.38 -4.49
C ALA A 98 13.55 2.47 -5.35
N ALA A 99 14.45 3.28 -4.78
CA ALA A 99 15.17 4.32 -5.51
C ALA A 99 16.25 3.76 -6.46
N ILE A 100 16.82 2.60 -6.16
CA ILE A 100 17.85 1.95 -6.98
C ILE A 100 17.23 1.04 -8.04
N ASP A 101 16.24 0.25 -7.64
CA ASP A 101 15.60 -0.79 -8.46
C ASP A 101 14.15 -1.00 -8.03
N PHE A 102 13.27 -0.11 -8.50
CA PHE A 102 11.83 -0.21 -8.22
C PHE A 102 11.23 -1.49 -8.80
N ASP A 103 11.61 -1.87 -10.02
CA ASP A 103 11.07 -3.05 -10.71
C ASP A 103 11.45 -4.34 -9.97
N GLY A 104 12.68 -4.43 -9.47
CA GLY A 104 13.11 -5.56 -8.65
C GLY A 104 12.36 -5.63 -7.32
N LEU A 105 12.18 -4.51 -6.63
CA LEU A 105 11.38 -4.45 -5.41
C LEU A 105 9.92 -4.85 -5.69
N PHE A 106 9.34 -4.33 -6.77
CA PHE A 106 7.97 -4.63 -7.19
C PHE A 106 7.79 -6.12 -7.51
N THR A 107 8.75 -6.71 -8.22
CA THR A 107 8.75 -8.14 -8.56
C THR A 107 8.79 -9.00 -7.30
N VAL A 108 9.74 -8.75 -6.39
CA VAL A 108 9.85 -9.51 -5.13
C VAL A 108 8.59 -9.37 -4.28
N PHE A 109 8.01 -8.18 -4.22
CA PHE A 109 6.74 -7.95 -3.52
C PHE A 109 5.62 -8.81 -4.10
N HIS A 110 5.51 -8.88 -5.45
CA HIS A 110 4.47 -9.66 -6.11
C HIS A 110 4.70 -11.17 -5.94
N GLU A 111 5.92 -11.65 -6.08
CA GLU A 111 6.26 -13.06 -5.87
C GLU A 111 5.97 -13.55 -4.45
N LEU A 112 6.18 -12.69 -3.45
CA LEU A 112 5.87 -13.00 -2.05
C LEU A 112 4.38 -13.10 -1.76
N LEU A 113 3.57 -12.23 -2.39
CA LEU A 113 2.14 -12.12 -2.08
C LEU A 113 1.26 -12.92 -3.04
N PHE A 114 1.69 -13.11 -4.28
CA PHE A 114 0.92 -13.72 -5.36
C PHE A 114 1.65 -14.93 -5.95
N SER A 115 1.68 -16.02 -5.20
CA SER A 115 2.38 -17.26 -5.58
C SER A 115 1.82 -17.94 -6.84
N GLN A 116 0.65 -17.51 -7.32
CA GLN A 116 -0.02 -18.06 -8.50
C GLN A 116 0.60 -17.58 -9.83
N GLY A 117 1.37 -16.47 -9.81
CA GLY A 117 2.08 -15.96 -10.97
C GLY A 117 1.22 -15.19 -11.98
N ASN A 118 -0.05 -14.90 -11.66
CA ASN A 118 -1.02 -14.19 -12.52
C ASN A 118 -0.96 -12.66 -12.37
N TRP A 119 0.22 -12.07 -12.14
CA TRP A 119 0.42 -10.63 -11.90
C TRP A 119 1.22 -9.92 -13.00
N THR A 120 1.57 -10.61 -14.08
CA THR A 120 2.28 -10.03 -15.22
C THR A 120 1.33 -9.85 -16.40
N PHE A 121 1.17 -8.62 -16.87
CA PHE A 121 0.24 -8.24 -17.93
C PHE A 121 0.96 -7.50 -19.05
N ALA A 122 0.37 -7.51 -20.26
CA ALA A 122 0.87 -6.72 -21.38
C ALA A 122 0.83 -5.22 -21.02
N SER A 123 1.84 -4.47 -21.48
CA SER A 123 1.96 -3.02 -21.17
C SER A 123 0.81 -2.18 -21.73
N ASP A 124 0.06 -2.70 -22.68
CA ASP A 124 -1.11 -2.07 -23.30
C ASP A 124 -2.45 -2.69 -22.85
N SER A 125 -2.41 -3.56 -21.83
CA SER A 125 -3.63 -4.10 -21.22
C SER A 125 -4.39 -3.01 -20.46
N LEU A 126 -5.71 -3.18 -20.35
CA LEU A 126 -6.56 -2.23 -19.62
C LEU A 126 -6.11 -2.08 -18.16
N LEU A 127 -5.67 -3.17 -17.51
CA LEU A 127 -5.19 -3.14 -16.14
C LEU A 127 -3.95 -2.23 -15.99
N ILE A 128 -2.94 -2.40 -16.84
CA ILE A 128 -1.71 -1.60 -16.77
C ILE A 128 -1.97 -0.15 -17.19
N CYS A 129 -2.87 0.10 -18.14
CA CYS A 129 -3.26 1.45 -18.52
C CYS A 129 -4.05 2.16 -17.39
N ALA A 130 -4.88 1.43 -16.64
CA ALA A 130 -5.65 1.97 -15.52
C ALA A 130 -4.80 2.21 -14.27
N LEU A 131 -3.82 1.35 -14.02
CA LEU A 131 -2.93 1.36 -12.86
C LEU A 131 -1.45 1.36 -13.29
N PRO A 132 -0.99 2.45 -13.93
CA PRO A 132 0.38 2.52 -14.44
C PRO A 132 1.43 2.56 -13.31
N THR A 133 2.69 2.34 -13.65
CA THR A 133 3.81 2.33 -12.69
C THR A 133 3.87 3.60 -11.85
N GLU A 134 3.58 4.76 -12.43
CA GLU A 134 3.58 6.06 -11.74
C GLU A 134 2.54 6.12 -10.61
N PHE A 135 1.39 5.47 -10.79
CA PHE A 135 0.39 5.33 -9.74
C PHE A 135 0.96 4.57 -8.54
N TRP A 136 1.63 3.45 -8.77
CA TRP A 136 2.21 2.62 -7.71
C TRP A 136 3.37 3.31 -7.00
N VAL A 137 4.24 3.99 -7.75
CA VAL A 137 5.32 4.83 -7.19
C VAL A 137 4.74 5.92 -6.30
N GLY A 138 3.68 6.61 -6.76
CA GLY A 138 3.00 7.65 -5.99
C GLY A 138 2.37 7.12 -4.71
N MET A 139 1.64 6.00 -4.79
CA MET A 139 1.03 5.34 -3.63
C MET A 139 2.07 4.87 -2.63
N GLY A 140 3.16 4.26 -3.11
CA GLY A 140 4.30 3.85 -2.28
C GLY A 140 4.94 5.03 -1.55
N ALA A 141 5.18 6.14 -2.26
CA ALA A 141 5.76 7.35 -1.68
C ALA A 141 4.87 7.95 -0.57
N VAL A 142 3.55 8.02 -0.78
CA VAL A 142 2.60 8.49 0.24
C VAL A 142 2.61 7.57 1.46
N TRP A 143 2.58 6.26 1.24
CA TRP A 143 2.56 5.29 2.34
C TRP A 143 3.86 5.31 3.15
N LEU A 144 5.02 5.33 2.50
CA LEU A 144 6.33 5.40 3.15
C LEU A 144 6.50 6.71 3.93
N THR A 145 6.15 7.85 3.32
CA THR A 145 6.26 9.17 3.97
C THR A 145 5.38 9.25 5.22
N THR A 146 4.11 8.86 5.13
CA THR A 146 3.18 8.91 6.27
C THR A 146 3.61 7.99 7.40
N SER A 147 4.08 6.79 7.07
CA SER A 147 4.58 5.81 8.04
C SER A 147 5.88 6.27 8.72
N THR A 148 6.78 6.91 7.97
CA THR A 148 8.02 7.49 8.49
C THR A 148 7.71 8.65 9.46
N ILE A 149 6.79 9.55 9.10
CA ILE A 149 6.34 10.63 10.00
C ILE A 149 5.75 10.06 11.29
N ALA A 150 4.84 9.07 11.21
CA ALA A 150 4.25 8.43 12.38
C ALA A 150 5.31 7.78 13.28
N SER A 151 6.32 7.16 12.69
CA SER A 151 7.43 6.52 13.40
C SER A 151 8.33 7.55 14.10
N ILE A 152 8.63 8.67 13.45
CA ILE A 152 9.38 9.78 14.06
C ILE A 152 8.60 10.37 15.23
N LEU A 153 7.28 10.57 15.09
CA LEU A 153 6.42 11.03 16.19
C LEU A 153 6.44 10.05 17.37
N SER A 154 6.40 8.74 17.10
CA SER A 154 6.52 7.71 18.14
C SER A 154 7.85 7.82 18.91
N ILE A 155 8.96 8.04 18.20
CA ILE A 155 10.29 8.26 18.80
C ILE A 155 10.29 9.53 19.68
N LEU A 156 9.74 10.63 19.16
CA LEU A 156 9.70 11.91 19.88
C LEU A 156 8.84 11.80 21.14
N VAL A 157 7.69 11.15 21.09
CA VAL A 157 6.84 10.86 22.24
C VAL A 157 7.61 10.00 23.24
N GLY A 158 8.25 8.92 22.80
CA GLY A 158 9.07 8.05 23.65
C GLY A 158 10.16 8.85 24.38
N LYS A 159 10.91 9.67 23.67
CA LYS A 159 11.94 10.55 24.25
C LYS A 159 11.36 11.59 25.23
N SER A 160 10.18 12.13 24.95
CA SER A 160 9.53 13.11 25.84
C SER A 160 9.09 12.51 27.16
N LEU A 161 8.70 11.23 27.18
CA LEU A 161 8.32 10.51 28.39
C LEU A 161 9.49 10.24 29.34
N THR A 162 10.73 10.24 28.86
CA THR A 162 11.95 10.04 29.68
C THR A 162 12.50 11.32 30.28
N LYS A 163 12.05 12.52 29.81
CA LYS A 163 12.54 13.80 30.36
C LYS A 163 12.07 13.98 31.84
N PRO A 164 12.98 14.36 32.77
CA PRO A 164 12.60 14.65 34.13
C PRO A 164 11.58 15.81 34.21
N ARG A 165 10.54 15.67 35.04
CA ARG A 165 9.50 16.71 35.19
C ARG A 165 10.03 18.07 35.70
N GLY A 166 11.22 18.12 36.33
CA GLY A 166 11.81 19.36 36.83
C GLY A 166 12.32 20.35 35.78
N ALA A 167 12.59 19.91 34.57
CA ALA A 167 13.10 20.80 33.51
C ALA A 167 12.01 21.70 32.89
N ARG A 168 10.74 21.40 33.09
CA ARG A 168 9.60 22.21 32.57
C ARG A 168 9.30 23.44 33.41
N GLN A 169 9.57 23.43 34.73
CA GLN A 169 9.29 24.58 35.60
C GLN A 169 10.36 25.68 35.53
N ALA A 170 11.57 25.35 35.15
CA ALA A 170 12.65 26.34 35.03
C ALA A 170 12.52 27.23 33.78
N SER A 171 11.76 26.82 32.75
CA SER A 171 11.55 27.59 31.53
C SER A 171 10.38 28.58 31.59
N THR A 172 9.46 28.43 32.57
CA THR A 172 8.27 29.31 32.72
C THR A 172 8.52 30.49 33.70
N ASN A 173 9.65 30.46 34.41
CA ASN A 173 10.02 31.51 35.36
C ASN A 173 11.20 32.40 34.89
N ARG A 174 11.41 32.55 33.56
CA ARG A 174 12.36 33.51 32.99
C ARG A 174 11.65 34.49 32.06
#